data_8be5d0df5a13d4fb7ff07834bb798aff
#
_entry.id   8be5d0df5a13d4fb7ff07834bb798aff
#
_cell.length_a   1.000
_cell.length_b   1.000
_cell.length_c   1.000
_cell.angle_alpha   90.00
_cell.angle_beta   90.00
_cell.angle_gamma   90.00
#
_symmetry.space_group_name_H-M   'P 1'
#
loop_
_entity.id
_entity.type
_entity.pdbx_description
1 polymer ?
#
loop_
_entity_poly.entity_id
_entity_poly.type
_entity_poly.pdbx_seq_one_letter_code
_entity_poly.pdbx_strand_id
1 'polypeptide(L)'
;MIRHIVLIKFNPNLTEADIAALFTELHEIQGKIPGLIGITSGRSESPEQMERGYMHGFIADFTDWNALQAYQDHPDHQRLGAKLTAAAMGGKEGILCFDLAVTA
;
A
#
# COMPACT_ATOMS: atom_id res chain seq x y z
N MET A 1 17.68 2.01 3.03
CA MET A 1 16.37 2.43 2.53
C MET A 1 15.26 1.91 3.42
N ILE A 2 14.08 2.49 3.31
CA ILE A 2 12.90 2.04 4.08
C ILE A 2 11.95 1.37 3.11
N ARG A 3 11.55 0.14 3.43
CA ARG A 3 10.55 -0.60 2.67
C ARG A 3 9.23 -0.57 3.44
N HIS A 4 8.27 0.16 2.90
CA HIS A 4 6.94 0.32 3.48
C HIS A 4 6.02 -0.71 2.84
N ILE A 5 5.59 -1.68 3.63
CA ILE A 5 4.78 -2.80 3.18
C ILE A 5 3.37 -2.63 3.73
N VAL A 6 2.39 -2.64 2.84
CA VAL A 6 0.97 -2.52 3.22
C VAL A 6 0.22 -3.71 2.66
N LEU A 7 -0.41 -4.48 3.54
CA LEU A 7 -1.26 -5.59 3.16
C LEU A 7 -2.71 -5.23 3.48
N ILE A 8 -3.61 -5.56 2.57
CA ILE A 8 -5.00 -5.13 2.67
C ILE A 8 -5.95 -6.31 2.52
N LYS A 9 -6.91 -6.36 3.43
CA LYS A 9 -8.04 -7.26 3.36
C LYS A 9 -9.23 -6.45 2.86
N PHE A 10 -9.48 -6.49 1.54
CA PHE A 10 -10.55 -5.72 0.92
C PHE A 10 -11.92 -6.32 1.21
N ASN A 11 -12.94 -5.47 1.20
CA ASN A 11 -14.32 -5.94 1.29
C ASN A 11 -14.63 -6.91 0.14
N PRO A 12 -15.32 -8.02 0.43
CA PRO A 12 -15.55 -9.06 -0.59
C PRO A 12 -16.48 -8.64 -1.73
N ASN A 13 -17.19 -7.51 -1.58
CA ASN A 13 -18.03 -6.96 -2.65
C ASN A 13 -17.22 -6.18 -3.70
N LEU A 14 -15.94 -5.91 -3.46
CA LEU A 14 -15.06 -5.26 -4.43
C LEU A 14 -14.59 -6.28 -5.47
N THR A 15 -14.58 -5.86 -6.74
CA THR A 15 -14.02 -6.67 -7.82
C THR A 15 -12.52 -6.43 -7.94
N GLU A 16 -11.82 -7.32 -8.66
CA GLU A 16 -10.40 -7.10 -8.95
C GLU A 16 -10.19 -5.81 -9.75
N ALA A 17 -11.15 -5.41 -10.59
CA ALA A 17 -11.09 -4.15 -11.32
C ALA A 17 -11.18 -2.95 -10.39
N ASP A 18 -12.02 -3.01 -9.36
CA ASP A 18 -12.13 -1.96 -8.34
C ASP A 18 -10.80 -1.79 -7.60
N ILE A 19 -10.18 -2.89 -7.22
CA ILE A 19 -8.90 -2.90 -6.50
C ILE A 19 -7.79 -2.36 -7.41
N ALA A 20 -7.77 -2.78 -8.67
CA ALA A 20 -6.79 -2.29 -9.64
C ALA A 20 -6.88 -0.77 -9.82
N ALA A 21 -8.09 -0.20 -9.80
CA ALA A 21 -8.28 1.23 -9.91
C ALA A 21 -7.67 1.98 -8.72
N LEU A 22 -7.80 1.43 -7.50
CA LEU A 22 -7.18 2.00 -6.31
C LEU A 22 -5.66 1.96 -6.41
N PHE A 23 -5.10 0.85 -6.87
CA PHE A 23 -3.65 0.74 -7.03
C PHE A 23 -3.13 1.62 -8.17
N THR A 24 -3.92 1.90 -9.20
CA THR A 24 -3.56 2.87 -10.24
C THR A 24 -3.39 4.26 -9.62
N GLU A 25 -4.31 4.68 -8.75
CA GLU A 25 -4.16 5.95 -8.03
C GLU A 25 -2.90 5.97 -7.17
N LEU A 26 -2.57 4.86 -6.53
CA LEU A 26 -1.35 4.73 -5.74
C LEU A 26 -0.12 4.95 -6.61
N HIS A 27 -0.04 4.31 -7.77
CA HIS A 27 1.10 4.43 -8.68
C HIS A 27 1.24 5.86 -9.23
N GLU A 28 0.16 6.63 -9.31
CA GLU A 28 0.21 8.02 -9.75
C GLU A 28 0.95 8.94 -8.77
N ILE A 29 1.12 8.52 -7.51
CA ILE A 29 1.89 9.27 -6.52
C ILE A 29 3.39 9.15 -6.78
N GLN A 30 3.81 8.09 -7.45
CA GLN A 30 5.20 7.86 -7.79
C GLN A 30 5.71 9.00 -8.69
N GLY A 31 6.86 9.56 -8.34
CA GLY A 31 7.42 10.71 -9.05
C GLY A 31 7.04 12.07 -8.44
N LYS A 32 6.08 12.11 -7.52
CA LYS A 32 5.67 13.35 -6.85
C LYS A 32 6.37 13.58 -5.51
N ILE A 33 7.02 12.55 -4.99
CA ILE A 33 7.64 12.58 -3.66
C ILE A 33 9.15 12.36 -3.82
N PRO A 34 9.98 13.35 -3.50
CA PRO A 34 11.43 13.13 -3.48
C PRO A 34 11.79 12.02 -2.49
N GLY A 35 12.63 11.08 -2.94
CA GLY A 35 13.05 9.96 -2.12
C GLY A 35 12.14 8.73 -2.19
N LEU A 36 10.99 8.82 -2.84
CA LEU A 36 10.19 7.64 -3.17
C LEU A 36 10.84 6.94 -4.37
N ILE A 37 11.42 5.77 -4.12
CA ILE A 37 12.20 5.03 -5.12
C ILE A 37 11.28 4.31 -6.11
N GLY A 38 10.23 3.67 -5.59
CA GLY A 38 9.30 2.95 -6.44
C GLY A 38 8.16 2.35 -5.64
N ILE A 39 7.10 1.99 -6.36
CA ILE A 39 5.92 1.34 -5.80
C ILE A 39 5.62 0.10 -6.62
N THR A 40 5.38 -1.02 -5.94
CA THR A 40 4.90 -2.26 -6.55
C THR A 40 3.63 -2.68 -5.83
N SER A 41 2.70 -3.28 -6.57
CA SER A 41 1.42 -3.71 -6.01
C SER A 41 0.93 -4.98 -6.67
N GLY A 42 0.01 -5.67 -6.03
CA GLY A 42 -0.57 -6.85 -6.62
C GLY A 42 -1.35 -7.69 -5.63
N ARG A 43 -1.70 -8.86 -6.10
CA ARG A 43 -2.42 -9.87 -5.33
C ARG A 43 -1.46 -10.99 -4.94
N SER A 44 -1.66 -11.57 -3.77
CA SER A 44 -0.89 -12.75 -3.36
C SER A 44 -1.21 -13.95 -4.26
N GLU A 45 -0.14 -14.62 -4.66
CA GLU A 45 -0.21 -15.88 -5.41
C GLU A 45 0.59 -16.95 -4.67
N SER A 46 0.69 -16.83 -3.34
CA SER A 46 1.48 -17.74 -2.54
C SER A 46 0.89 -19.16 -2.57
N PRO A 47 1.69 -20.17 -2.89
CA PRO A 47 1.24 -21.55 -2.82
C PRO A 47 1.00 -22.04 -1.41
N GLU A 48 1.55 -21.35 -0.40
CA GLU A 48 1.36 -21.69 1.01
C GLU A 48 -0.01 -21.30 1.55
N GLN A 49 -0.69 -20.33 0.89
CA GLN A 49 -2.04 -19.86 1.25
C GLN A 49 -2.15 -19.45 2.73
N MET A 50 -1.16 -18.69 3.18
CA MET A 50 -1.08 -18.23 4.58
C MET A 50 -1.32 -16.72 4.72
N GLU A 51 -2.08 -16.13 3.80
CA GLU A 51 -2.32 -14.69 3.76
C GLU A 51 -3.22 -14.19 4.87
N ARG A 52 -3.97 -15.07 5.53
CA ARG A 52 -4.90 -14.69 6.61
C ARG A 52 -5.95 -13.67 6.15
N GLY A 53 -6.30 -13.69 4.85
CA GLY A 53 -7.27 -12.77 4.26
C GLY A 53 -6.68 -11.51 3.66
N TYR A 54 -5.40 -11.23 3.88
CA TYR A 54 -4.70 -10.08 3.29
C TYR A 54 -4.21 -10.45 1.89
N MET A 55 -5.15 -10.50 0.94
CA MET A 55 -4.86 -11.04 -0.39
C MET A 55 -4.19 -10.05 -1.33
N HIS A 56 -4.21 -8.77 -1.01
CA HIS A 56 -3.66 -7.71 -1.84
C HIS A 56 -2.72 -6.85 -1.03
N GLY A 57 -1.76 -6.23 -1.69
CA GLY A 57 -0.86 -5.34 -1.00
C GLY A 57 0.00 -4.53 -1.95
N PHE A 58 0.78 -3.64 -1.37
CA PHE A 58 1.77 -2.89 -2.11
C PHE A 58 3.01 -2.66 -1.25
N ILE A 59 4.09 -2.37 -1.95
CA ILE A 59 5.38 -2.00 -1.33
C ILE A 59 5.79 -0.67 -1.90
N ALA A 60 6.11 0.29 -1.03
CA ALA A 60 6.67 1.57 -1.41
C ALA A 60 8.05 1.70 -0.78
N ASP A 61 9.07 1.88 -1.61
CA ASP A 61 10.46 1.97 -1.15
C ASP A 61 10.90 3.43 -1.09
N PHE A 62 11.53 3.81 0.02
CA PHE A 62 11.98 5.18 0.28
C PHE A 62 13.46 5.20 0.61
N THR A 63 14.12 6.31 0.26
CA THR A 63 15.54 6.50 0.57
C THR A 63 15.79 6.57 2.08
N ASP A 64 14.87 7.20 2.82
CA ASP A 64 15.00 7.42 4.27
C ASP A 64 13.64 7.67 4.91
N TRP A 65 13.64 7.83 6.24
CA TRP A 65 12.42 8.08 7.02
C TRP A 65 11.76 9.41 6.68
N ASN A 66 12.54 10.44 6.32
CA ASN A 66 12.00 11.74 5.95
C ASN A 66 11.15 11.64 4.67
N ALA A 67 11.59 10.84 3.70
CA ALA A 67 10.84 10.62 2.48
C ALA A 67 9.52 9.89 2.77
N LEU A 68 9.53 8.89 3.64
CA LEU A 68 8.31 8.21 4.07
C LEU A 68 7.35 9.18 4.76
N GLN A 69 7.84 10.04 5.62
CA GLN A 69 7.01 11.04 6.29
C GLN A 69 6.39 12.01 5.28
N ALA A 70 7.16 12.49 4.31
CA ALA A 70 6.66 13.37 3.25
C ALA A 70 5.55 12.70 2.43
N TYR A 71 5.70 11.40 2.16
CA TYR A 71 4.69 10.60 1.48
C TYR A 71 3.41 10.54 2.32
N GLN A 72 3.53 10.23 3.61
CA GLN A 72 2.38 10.12 4.50
C GLN A 72 1.62 11.44 4.64
N ASP A 73 2.34 12.57 4.60
CA ASP A 73 1.75 13.90 4.75
C ASP A 73 1.19 14.45 3.43
N HIS A 74 1.54 13.85 2.29
CA HIS A 74 1.12 14.34 0.99
C HIS A 74 -0.40 14.23 0.82
N PRO A 75 -1.07 15.27 0.30
CA PRO A 75 -2.54 15.26 0.14
C PRO A 75 -3.06 14.09 -0.71
N ASP A 76 -2.32 13.71 -1.75
CA ASP A 76 -2.71 12.59 -2.61
C ASP A 76 -2.71 11.28 -1.82
N HIS A 77 -1.71 11.07 -0.96
CA HIS A 77 -1.65 9.90 -0.10
C HIS A 77 -2.80 9.89 0.91
N GLN A 78 -3.11 11.04 1.50
CA GLN A 78 -4.19 11.13 2.49
C GLN A 78 -5.54 10.81 1.87
N ARG A 79 -5.79 11.29 0.64
CA ARG A 79 -7.03 10.96 -0.08
C ARG A 79 -7.11 9.48 -0.39
N LEU A 80 -6.03 8.90 -0.90
CA LEU A 80 -5.98 7.47 -1.22
C LEU A 80 -6.11 6.64 0.04
N GLY A 81 -5.44 7.03 1.12
CA GLY A 81 -5.52 6.35 2.42
C GLY A 81 -6.95 6.25 2.92
N ALA A 82 -7.73 7.33 2.77
CA ALA A 82 -9.14 7.32 3.12
C ALA A 82 -9.94 6.34 2.26
N LYS A 83 -9.66 6.29 0.95
CA LYS A 83 -10.30 5.34 0.02
C LYS A 83 -9.96 3.90 0.36
N LEU A 84 -8.71 3.62 0.67
CA LEU A 84 -8.26 2.28 1.04
C LEU A 84 -8.91 1.83 2.35
N THR A 85 -8.98 2.72 3.33
CA THR A 85 -9.63 2.43 4.61
C THR A 85 -11.11 2.12 4.41
N ALA A 86 -11.81 2.90 3.57
CA ALA A 86 -13.22 2.65 3.26
C ALA A 86 -13.41 1.33 2.50
N ALA A 87 -12.45 0.94 1.69
CA ALA A 87 -12.51 -0.30 0.90
C ALA A 87 -12.09 -1.55 1.70
N ALA A 88 -11.40 -1.37 2.81
CA ALA A 88 -10.89 -2.48 3.62
C ALA A 88 -11.99 -3.05 4.52
N MET A 89 -11.94 -4.35 4.73
CA MET A 89 -12.86 -5.05 5.63
C MET A 89 -12.61 -4.60 7.07
N GLY A 90 -13.63 -3.98 7.68
CA GLY A 90 -13.48 -3.44 9.04
C GLY A 90 -12.68 -2.15 9.12
N GLY A 91 -12.47 -1.46 8.00
CA GLY A 91 -11.70 -0.22 7.98
C GLY A 91 -10.22 -0.47 8.26
N LYS A 92 -9.66 0.28 9.21
CA LYS A 92 -8.24 0.15 9.57
C LYS A 92 -7.85 -1.25 10.02
N GLU A 93 -8.77 -2.02 10.58
CA GLU A 93 -8.51 -3.40 11.01
C GLU A 93 -8.17 -4.31 9.82
N GLY A 94 -8.57 -3.94 8.61
CA GLY A 94 -8.26 -4.67 7.39
C GLY A 94 -6.98 -4.22 6.71
N ILE A 95 -6.20 -3.35 7.33
CA ILE A 95 -4.95 -2.82 6.77
C ILE A 95 -3.81 -3.11 7.74
N LEU A 96 -2.75 -3.72 7.22
CA LEU A 96 -1.55 -4.01 7.97
C LEU A 96 -0.39 -3.23 7.34
N CYS A 97 0.27 -2.40 8.14
CA CYS A 97 1.44 -1.65 7.72
C CYS A 97 2.67 -2.16 8.44
N PHE A 98 3.73 -2.41 7.69
CA PHE A 98 4.99 -2.89 8.24
C PHE A 98 6.14 -2.16 7.53
N ASP A 99 6.99 -1.49 8.30
CA ASP A 99 8.12 -0.74 7.77
C ASP A 99 9.43 -1.44 8.11
N LEU A 100 10.15 -1.82 7.07
CA LEU A 100 11.42 -2.52 7.23
C LEU A 100 12.56 -1.59 6.84
N ALA A 101 13.49 -1.38 7.77
CA ALA A 101 14.75 -0.71 7.45
C ALA A 101 15.65 -1.72 6.76
N VAL A 102 15.87 -1.54 5.46
CA VAL A 102 16.64 -2.48 4.65
C VAL A 102 18.08 -2.02 4.61
N THR A 103 18.97 -2.90 5.02
CA THR A 103 20.42 -2.68 4.86
C THR A 103 20.91 -3.47 3.65
N ALA A 104 21.77 -2.84 2.87
CA ALA A 104 22.34 -3.48 1.68
C ALA A 104 23.30 -4.61 2.06
#